data_b0abd629cb59a86d7665fb9eac47b2f1
#
_entry.id   b0abd629cb59a86d7665fb9eac47b2f1
#
_cell.length_a   1.000
_cell.length_b   1.000
_cell.length_c   1.000
_cell.angle_alpha   90.00
_cell.angle_beta   90.00
_cell.angle_gamma   90.00
#
_symmetry.space_group_name_H-M   'P 1'
#
loop_
_entity.id
_entity.type
_entity.pdbx_description
1 polymer ?
#
loop_
_entity_poly.entity_id
_entity_poly.type
_entity_poly.pdbx_seq_one_letter_code
_entity_poly.pdbx_strand_id
1 'polypeptide(L)'
;PMMVLYSGSTDPFSQRCRFVLFEKGMDFEIRDIDLYHKPEDINVMNPYGEVPILVERDLVLYESNIINEYIDERFPHPQLMPPDPVERARTRLLLFNLEREIFKHVHTLENRASSDEARVKAREAIRDQLTGLAPAVAKKKYLMGDEFSMLDIALAPLLWRLNYYGTVSYTHLTL
;
A
#
# COMPACT_ATOMS: atom_id res chain seq x y z
N PRO A 1 20.78 15.21 4.54
CA PRO A 1 20.12 14.83 3.30
C PRO A 1 18.70 14.34 3.57
N MET A 2 17.81 14.87 2.81
CA MET A 2 16.38 14.65 2.91
C MET A 2 16.00 13.34 2.26
N MET A 3 15.01 12.63 2.82
CA MET A 3 14.40 11.51 2.13
C MET A 3 13.53 12.02 1.00
N VAL A 4 13.57 11.31 -0.13
CA VAL A 4 12.74 11.59 -1.30
C VAL A 4 11.88 10.37 -1.60
N LEU A 5 10.57 10.60 -1.67
CA LEU A 5 9.62 9.58 -2.10
C LEU A 5 9.16 9.90 -3.53
N TYR A 6 9.44 9.00 -4.46
CA TYR A 6 8.86 9.03 -5.80
C TYR A 6 7.53 8.31 -5.74
N SER A 7 6.47 9.00 -6.05
CA SER A 7 5.11 8.56 -5.75
C SER A 7 4.15 8.85 -6.89
N GLY A 8 3.31 7.90 -7.22
CA GLY A 8 2.07 8.22 -7.93
C GLY A 8 1.14 9.02 -7.03
N SER A 9 0.22 9.75 -7.62
CA SER A 9 -0.67 10.63 -6.86
C SER A 9 -1.86 9.90 -6.25
N THR A 10 -2.32 8.81 -6.86
CA THR A 10 -3.56 8.14 -6.47
C THR A 10 -3.45 6.64 -6.28
N ASP A 11 -2.38 6.00 -6.78
CA ASP A 11 -2.27 4.56 -6.67
C ASP A 11 -2.12 4.11 -5.21
N PRO A 12 -2.72 2.97 -4.84
CA PRO A 12 -2.75 2.54 -3.44
C PRO A 12 -1.38 2.25 -2.84
N PHE A 13 -0.41 1.84 -3.66
CA PHE A 13 0.93 1.49 -3.20
C PHE A 13 1.71 2.73 -2.78
N SER A 14 1.68 3.78 -3.59
CA SER A 14 2.28 5.07 -3.24
C SER A 14 1.58 5.71 -2.04
N GLN A 15 0.26 5.59 -1.96
CA GLN A 15 -0.51 6.15 -0.85
C GLN A 15 -0.14 5.52 0.49
N ARG A 16 0.21 4.24 0.52
CA ARG A 16 0.72 3.58 1.73
C ARG A 16 1.94 4.32 2.31
N CYS A 17 2.88 4.65 1.45
CA CYS A 17 4.12 5.31 1.86
C CYS A 17 3.89 6.77 2.25
N ARG A 18 3.04 7.49 1.51
CA ARG A 18 2.63 8.84 1.89
C ARG A 18 2.01 8.85 3.28
N PHE A 19 1.14 7.87 3.55
CA PHE A 19 0.45 7.74 4.83
C PHE A 19 1.45 7.54 5.98
N VAL A 20 2.41 6.62 5.81
CA VAL A 20 3.43 6.37 6.84
C VAL A 20 4.27 7.59 7.11
N LEU A 21 4.74 8.28 6.08
CA LEU A 21 5.53 9.49 6.25
C LEU A 21 4.74 10.59 6.97
N PHE A 22 3.46 10.72 6.64
CA PHE A 22 2.58 11.67 7.31
C PHE A 22 2.42 11.31 8.80
N GLU A 23 2.16 10.04 9.12
CA GLU A 23 2.01 9.56 10.50
C GLU A 23 3.29 9.79 11.33
N LYS A 24 4.45 9.67 10.70
CA LYS A 24 5.74 9.91 11.36
C LYS A 24 6.03 11.40 11.57
N GLY A 25 5.29 12.29 10.94
CA GLY A 25 5.47 13.72 11.08
C GLY A 25 6.83 14.23 10.61
N MET A 26 7.36 13.60 9.57
CA MET A 26 8.71 13.87 9.11
C MET A 26 8.76 14.83 7.94
N ASP A 27 9.85 15.59 7.86
CA ASP A 27 10.18 16.35 6.67
C ASP A 27 10.75 15.40 5.60
N PHE A 28 10.08 15.36 4.46
CA PHE A 28 10.49 14.58 3.31
C PHE A 28 10.01 15.28 2.03
N GLU A 29 10.67 14.97 0.93
CA GLU A 29 10.27 15.46 -0.38
C GLU A 29 9.44 14.40 -1.08
N ILE A 30 8.26 14.77 -1.59
CA ILE A 30 7.50 13.92 -2.49
C ILE A 30 7.70 14.44 -3.91
N ARG A 31 8.11 13.54 -4.81
CA ARG A 31 8.13 13.80 -6.24
C ARG A 31 7.01 13.02 -6.88
N ASP A 32 6.02 13.75 -7.36
CA ASP A 32 4.87 13.16 -8.05
C ASP A 32 5.31 12.67 -9.42
N ILE A 33 5.02 11.39 -9.68
CA ILE A 33 5.35 10.73 -10.94
C ILE A 33 4.06 10.54 -11.73
N ASP A 34 4.04 11.07 -12.95
CA ASP A 34 2.98 10.76 -13.90
C ASP A 34 3.24 9.36 -14.46
N LEU A 35 2.42 8.41 -14.07
CA LEU A 35 2.54 7.01 -14.49
C LEU A 35 2.28 6.81 -15.99
N TYR A 36 1.72 7.82 -16.66
CA TYR A 36 1.52 7.83 -18.11
C TYR A 36 2.78 8.30 -18.87
N HIS A 37 3.65 9.06 -18.20
CA HIS A 37 4.87 9.63 -18.79
C HIS A 37 6.02 9.48 -17.79
N LYS A 38 6.40 8.22 -17.47
CA LYS A 38 7.43 7.95 -16.49
C LYS A 38 8.80 8.47 -16.94
N PRO A 39 9.51 9.20 -16.07
CA PRO A 39 10.92 9.55 -16.33
C PRO A 39 11.81 8.32 -16.46
N GLU A 40 12.87 8.41 -17.25
CA GLU A 40 13.79 7.29 -17.48
C GLU A 40 14.49 6.81 -16.21
N ASP A 41 14.76 7.70 -15.27
CA ASP A 41 15.43 7.38 -14.01
C ASP A 41 14.62 6.46 -13.10
N ILE A 42 13.30 6.38 -13.29
CA ILE A 42 12.46 5.43 -12.54
C ILE A 42 12.92 3.99 -12.79
N ASN A 43 13.19 3.62 -14.04
CA ASN A 43 13.66 2.28 -14.39
C ASN A 43 15.09 2.01 -13.90
N VAL A 44 15.90 3.05 -13.75
CA VAL A 44 17.24 2.93 -13.17
C VAL A 44 17.17 2.61 -11.67
N MET A 45 16.26 3.28 -10.95
CA MET A 45 16.09 3.07 -9.51
C MET A 45 15.34 1.80 -9.18
N ASN A 46 14.35 1.45 -9.99
CA ASN A 46 13.55 0.22 -9.84
C ASN A 46 13.45 -0.47 -11.20
N PRO A 47 14.07 -1.65 -11.36
CA PRO A 47 14.07 -2.36 -12.65
C PRO A 47 12.65 -2.77 -13.10
N TYR A 48 11.69 -2.83 -12.18
CA TYR A 48 10.29 -3.12 -12.52
C TYR A 48 9.53 -1.88 -12.99
N GLY A 49 10.15 -0.69 -12.93
CA GLY A 49 9.55 0.54 -13.44
C GLY A 49 8.34 1.03 -12.67
N GLU A 50 8.20 0.64 -11.41
CA GLU A 50 7.04 0.95 -10.59
C GLU A 50 7.39 1.94 -9.48
N VAL A 51 6.39 2.68 -9.02
CA VAL A 51 6.46 3.51 -7.83
C VAL A 51 5.59 2.87 -6.74
N PRO A 52 5.80 3.13 -5.43
CA PRO A 52 6.71 4.13 -4.86
C PRO A 52 8.17 3.68 -4.84
N ILE A 53 9.08 4.67 -4.79
CA ILE A 53 10.51 4.47 -4.60
C ILE A 53 10.96 5.45 -3.53
N LEU A 54 11.70 4.97 -2.53
CA LEU A 54 12.30 5.81 -1.49
C LEU A 54 13.80 5.93 -1.74
N VAL A 55 14.30 7.15 -1.72
CA VAL A 55 15.73 7.43 -1.80
C VAL A 55 16.16 8.20 -0.56
N GLU A 56 17.15 7.68 0.14
CA GLU A 56 17.81 8.34 1.25
C GLU A 56 19.32 8.07 1.14
N ARG A 57 20.10 9.11 0.81
CA ARG A 57 21.53 8.96 0.54
C ARG A 57 21.77 7.92 -0.57
N ASP A 58 22.56 6.89 -0.29
CA ASP A 58 22.88 5.81 -1.24
C ASP A 58 21.80 4.71 -1.25
N LEU A 59 20.86 4.74 -0.31
CA LEU A 59 19.81 3.75 -0.22
C LEU A 59 18.70 4.06 -1.22
N VAL A 60 18.38 3.08 -2.05
CA VAL A 60 17.23 3.12 -2.96
C VAL A 60 16.36 1.90 -2.64
N LEU A 61 15.13 2.15 -2.23
CA LEU A 61 14.17 1.09 -1.91
C LEU A 61 12.95 1.19 -2.80
N TYR A 62 12.44 0.06 -3.20
CA TYR A 62 11.13 -0.07 -3.83
C TYR A 62 10.34 -1.18 -3.12
N GLU A 63 9.09 -1.39 -3.49
CA GLU A 63 8.07 -2.16 -2.77
C GLU A 63 7.55 -1.42 -1.54
N SER A 64 6.29 -1.02 -1.59
CA SER A 64 5.70 -0.15 -0.56
C SER A 64 5.80 -0.68 0.86
N ASN A 65 5.59 -1.98 1.06
CA ASN A 65 5.66 -2.56 2.41
C ASN A 65 7.09 -2.62 2.93
N ILE A 66 8.07 -2.81 2.06
CA ILE A 66 9.49 -2.76 2.44
C ILE A 66 9.88 -1.34 2.82
N ILE A 67 9.48 -0.37 2.01
CA ILE A 67 9.70 1.06 2.31
C ILE A 67 9.11 1.42 3.67
N ASN A 68 7.88 0.99 3.92
CA ASN A 68 7.18 1.32 5.16
C ASN A 68 7.83 0.69 6.39
N GLU A 69 8.31 -0.55 6.31
CA GLU A 69 9.05 -1.16 7.41
C GLU A 69 10.36 -0.42 7.68
N TYR A 70 11.08 -0.01 6.62
CA TYR A 70 12.30 0.77 6.78
C TYR A 70 12.02 2.09 7.51
N ILE A 71 10.99 2.82 7.08
CA ILE A 71 10.61 4.09 7.71
C ILE A 71 10.24 3.87 9.18
N ASP A 72 9.49 2.82 9.47
CA ASP A 72 9.08 2.50 10.84
C ASP A 72 10.27 2.16 11.75
N GLU A 73 11.25 1.42 11.23
CA GLU A 73 12.48 1.11 11.97
C GLU A 73 13.37 2.33 12.14
N ARG A 74 13.48 3.16 11.10
CA ARG A 74 14.31 4.36 11.11
C ARG A 74 13.75 5.44 12.03
N PHE A 75 12.42 5.53 12.14
CA PHE A 75 11.68 6.51 12.93
C PHE A 75 10.61 5.79 13.74
N PRO A 76 10.98 5.28 14.93
CA PRO A 76 10.11 4.34 15.64
C PRO A 76 8.90 4.95 16.35
N HIS A 77 8.71 6.26 16.31
CA HIS A 77 7.60 6.91 17.00
C HIS A 77 6.70 7.65 16.01
N PRO A 78 5.37 7.35 15.99
CA PRO A 78 4.72 6.19 16.60
C PRO A 78 5.12 4.88 15.92
N GLN A 79 5.18 3.79 16.68
CA GLN A 79 5.53 2.48 16.14
C GLN A 79 4.33 1.84 15.44
N LEU A 80 4.52 1.41 14.19
CA LEU A 80 3.46 0.85 13.35
C LEU A 80 3.55 -0.67 13.22
N MET A 81 4.75 -1.22 13.30
CA MET A 81 4.96 -2.67 13.42
C MET A 81 5.03 -3.05 14.90
N PRO A 82 4.42 -4.17 15.30
CA PRO A 82 4.51 -4.62 16.68
C PRO A 82 5.96 -4.86 17.12
N PRO A 83 6.36 -4.48 18.33
CA PRO A 83 7.72 -4.74 18.81
C PRO A 83 7.99 -6.21 19.16
N ASP A 84 6.95 -6.96 19.54
CA ASP A 84 7.08 -8.37 19.87
C ASP A 84 7.38 -9.20 18.63
N PRO A 85 8.41 -10.07 18.64
CA PRO A 85 8.79 -10.85 17.47
C PRO A 85 7.69 -11.74 16.91
N VAL A 86 6.86 -12.35 17.76
CA VAL A 86 5.75 -13.19 17.34
C VAL A 86 4.69 -12.36 16.59
N GLU A 87 4.30 -11.23 17.15
CA GLU A 87 3.33 -10.35 16.54
C GLU A 87 3.87 -9.69 15.26
N ARG A 88 5.16 -9.36 15.23
CA ARG A 88 5.81 -8.85 13.99
C ARG A 88 5.74 -9.89 12.89
N ALA A 89 6.05 -11.15 13.21
CA ALA A 89 6.00 -12.25 12.23
C ALA A 89 4.57 -12.45 11.70
N ARG A 90 3.58 -12.44 12.58
CA ARG A 90 2.16 -12.53 12.20
C ARG A 90 1.75 -11.38 11.29
N THR A 91 2.16 -10.16 11.63
CA THR A 91 1.86 -8.97 10.82
C THR A 91 2.47 -9.09 9.43
N ARG A 92 3.74 -9.51 9.33
CA ARG A 92 4.41 -9.73 8.04
C ARG A 92 3.71 -10.80 7.21
N LEU A 93 3.27 -11.88 7.86
CA LEU A 93 2.54 -12.94 7.15
C LEU A 93 1.20 -12.43 6.61
N LEU A 94 0.47 -11.64 7.40
CA LEU A 94 -0.79 -11.05 6.97
C LEU A 94 -0.58 -10.07 5.82
N LEU A 95 0.45 -9.21 5.90
CA LEU A 95 0.82 -8.32 4.79
C LEU A 95 1.12 -9.11 3.52
N PHE A 96 1.89 -10.16 3.64
CA PHE A 96 2.23 -11.04 2.52
C PHE A 96 0.98 -11.66 1.90
N ASN A 97 0.06 -12.14 2.73
CA ASN A 97 -1.19 -12.74 2.24
C ASN A 97 -2.09 -11.72 1.55
N LEU A 98 -2.18 -10.50 2.07
CA LEU A 98 -2.92 -9.42 1.40
C LEU A 98 -2.36 -9.14 0.00
N GLU A 99 -1.04 -9.11 -0.13
CA GLU A 99 -0.39 -8.92 -1.44
C GLU A 99 -0.71 -10.06 -2.41
N ARG A 100 -0.69 -11.29 -1.95
CA ARG A 100 -0.97 -12.46 -2.76
C ARG A 100 -2.44 -12.58 -3.18
N GLU A 101 -3.35 -12.25 -2.28
CA GLU A 101 -4.77 -12.56 -2.46
C GLU A 101 -5.57 -11.39 -2.99
N ILE A 102 -5.19 -10.16 -2.64
CA ILE A 102 -5.93 -8.95 -3.03
C ILE A 102 -5.11 -8.07 -3.97
N PHE A 103 -3.92 -7.66 -3.55
CA PHE A 103 -3.18 -6.61 -4.25
C PHE A 103 -2.60 -7.05 -5.59
N LYS A 104 -2.43 -8.34 -5.85
CA LYS A 104 -2.12 -8.82 -7.21
C LYS A 104 -3.20 -8.39 -8.21
N HIS A 105 -4.45 -8.36 -7.79
CA HIS A 105 -5.57 -7.91 -8.61
C HIS A 105 -5.61 -6.39 -8.73
N VAL A 106 -5.19 -5.69 -7.70
CA VAL A 106 -5.03 -4.24 -7.75
C VAL A 106 -3.94 -3.85 -8.76
N HIS A 107 -2.83 -4.58 -8.79
CA HIS A 107 -1.80 -4.40 -9.81
C HIS A 107 -2.38 -4.55 -11.23
N THR A 108 -3.24 -5.53 -11.43
CA THR A 108 -3.92 -5.72 -12.72
C THR A 108 -4.75 -4.48 -13.09
N LEU A 109 -5.50 -3.92 -12.14
CA LEU A 109 -6.32 -2.73 -12.38
C LEU A 109 -5.50 -1.46 -12.60
N GLU A 110 -4.35 -1.35 -11.97
CA GLU A 110 -3.46 -0.20 -12.14
C GLU A 110 -2.58 -0.32 -13.40
N ASN A 111 -2.45 -1.51 -13.97
CA ASN A 111 -1.68 -1.72 -15.19
C ASN A 111 -2.52 -1.37 -16.43
N ARG A 112 -2.10 -0.34 -17.15
CA ARG A 112 -2.81 0.15 -18.33
C ARG A 112 -2.86 -0.85 -19.48
N ALA A 113 -1.92 -1.79 -19.52
CA ALA A 113 -1.86 -2.82 -20.55
C ALA A 113 -2.85 -3.98 -20.31
N SER A 114 -3.49 -4.02 -19.14
CA SER A 114 -4.46 -5.08 -18.84
C SER A 114 -5.67 -5.02 -19.77
N SER A 115 -6.11 -6.21 -20.20
CA SER A 115 -7.32 -6.32 -21.02
C SER A 115 -8.59 -6.04 -20.20
N ASP A 116 -9.68 -5.74 -20.89
CA ASP A 116 -10.98 -5.55 -20.24
C ASP A 116 -11.43 -6.80 -19.50
N GLU A 117 -11.19 -7.98 -20.09
CA GLU A 117 -11.49 -9.26 -19.44
C GLU A 117 -10.70 -9.45 -18.14
N ALA A 118 -9.40 -9.16 -18.16
CA ALA A 118 -8.56 -9.25 -16.97
C ALA A 118 -9.03 -8.29 -15.89
N ARG A 119 -9.44 -7.07 -16.26
CA ARG A 119 -9.97 -6.07 -15.32
C ARG A 119 -11.27 -6.52 -14.67
N VAL A 120 -12.19 -7.11 -15.44
CA VAL A 120 -13.44 -7.65 -14.90
C VAL A 120 -13.16 -8.72 -13.86
N LYS A 121 -12.28 -9.67 -14.17
CA LYS A 121 -11.88 -10.74 -13.25
C LYS A 121 -11.21 -10.19 -11.99
N ALA A 122 -10.34 -9.19 -12.15
CA ALA A 122 -9.67 -8.57 -11.01
C ALA A 122 -10.67 -7.87 -10.08
N ARG A 123 -11.63 -7.12 -10.62
CA ARG A 123 -12.67 -6.47 -9.81
C ARG A 123 -13.50 -7.48 -9.02
N GLU A 124 -13.89 -8.58 -9.67
CA GLU A 124 -14.65 -9.64 -9.01
C GLU A 124 -13.85 -10.28 -7.87
N ALA A 125 -12.57 -10.57 -8.12
CA ALA A 125 -11.69 -11.16 -7.12
C ALA A 125 -11.49 -10.24 -5.91
N ILE A 126 -11.28 -8.96 -6.14
CA ILE A 126 -11.14 -7.95 -5.07
C ILE A 126 -12.43 -7.91 -4.23
N ARG A 127 -13.58 -7.83 -4.88
CA ARG A 127 -14.86 -7.81 -4.19
C ARG A 127 -15.06 -9.06 -3.32
N ASP A 128 -14.76 -10.24 -3.86
CA ASP A 128 -14.93 -11.49 -3.13
C ASP A 128 -14.01 -11.57 -1.92
N GLN A 129 -12.75 -11.16 -2.07
CA GLN A 129 -11.79 -11.14 -0.98
C GLN A 129 -12.17 -10.15 0.12
N LEU A 130 -12.59 -8.93 -0.24
CA LEU A 130 -13.01 -7.92 0.72
C LEU A 130 -14.30 -8.35 1.44
N THR A 131 -15.22 -8.97 0.73
CA THR A 131 -16.44 -9.51 1.33
C THR A 131 -16.10 -10.56 2.38
N GLY A 132 -15.14 -11.43 2.09
CA GLY A 132 -14.65 -12.43 3.05
C GLY A 132 -13.98 -11.84 4.29
N LEU A 133 -13.32 -10.68 4.15
CA LEU A 133 -12.67 -10.00 5.28
C LEU A 133 -13.64 -9.19 6.15
N ALA A 134 -14.76 -8.72 5.59
CA ALA A 134 -15.64 -7.78 6.25
C ALA A 134 -16.12 -8.24 7.65
N PRO A 135 -16.51 -9.51 7.87
CA PRO A 135 -16.93 -9.95 9.21
C PRO A 135 -15.83 -9.87 10.26
N ALA A 136 -14.58 -10.16 9.87
CA ALA A 136 -13.44 -10.11 10.79
C ALA A 136 -13.07 -8.67 11.15
N VAL A 137 -13.18 -7.75 10.19
CA VAL A 137 -12.86 -6.33 10.39
C VAL A 137 -13.93 -5.62 11.19
N ALA A 138 -15.22 -5.97 10.99
CA ALA A 138 -16.36 -5.30 11.63
C ALA A 138 -16.36 -5.38 13.16
N LYS A 139 -15.68 -6.38 13.73
CA LYS A 139 -15.63 -6.61 15.18
C LYS A 139 -14.48 -5.90 15.87
N LYS A 140 -13.58 -5.29 15.11
CA LYS A 140 -12.35 -4.67 15.62
C LYS A 140 -12.31 -3.21 15.20
N LYS A 141 -11.70 -2.38 16.04
CA LYS A 141 -11.46 -0.98 15.70
C LYS A 141 -10.48 -0.85 14.53
N TYR A 142 -9.46 -1.70 14.54
CA TYR A 142 -8.44 -1.79 13.48
C TYR A 142 -8.20 -3.26 13.15
N LEU A 143 -7.50 -3.53 12.04
CA LEU A 143 -7.26 -4.89 11.56
C LEU A 143 -6.54 -5.80 12.57
N MET A 144 -5.64 -5.24 13.38
CA MET A 144 -4.90 -6.00 14.40
C MET A 144 -5.50 -5.87 15.81
N GLY A 145 -6.66 -5.27 15.95
CA GLY A 145 -7.32 -5.08 17.24
C GLY A 145 -7.57 -3.61 17.56
N ASP A 146 -7.13 -3.17 18.74
CA ASP A 146 -7.46 -1.82 19.24
C ASP A 146 -6.43 -0.76 18.80
N GLU A 147 -5.32 -1.17 18.25
CA GLU A 147 -4.24 -0.25 17.84
C GLU A 147 -4.12 -0.16 16.32
N PHE A 148 -3.93 1.06 15.84
CA PHE A 148 -3.64 1.34 14.44
C PHE A 148 -2.27 0.77 14.06
N SER A 149 -2.20 0.06 12.93
CA SER A 149 -1.00 -0.69 12.56
C SER A 149 -0.66 -0.57 11.08
N MET A 150 0.46 -1.19 10.72
CA MET A 150 0.92 -1.29 9.33
C MET A 150 -0.12 -1.99 8.43
N LEU A 151 -0.93 -2.91 8.97
CA LEU A 151 -1.99 -3.57 8.19
C LEU A 151 -3.08 -2.59 7.76
N ASP A 152 -3.47 -1.67 8.64
CA ASP A 152 -4.45 -0.64 8.32
C ASP A 152 -3.93 0.27 7.20
N ILE A 153 -2.64 0.62 7.28
CA ILE A 153 -1.98 1.44 6.27
C ILE A 153 -1.93 0.73 4.92
N ALA A 154 -1.70 -0.57 4.93
CA ALA A 154 -1.64 -1.35 3.68
C ALA A 154 -3.00 -1.43 2.99
N LEU A 155 -4.09 -1.55 3.75
CA LEU A 155 -5.43 -1.76 3.21
C LEU A 155 -6.19 -0.47 2.93
N ALA A 156 -6.04 0.57 3.76
CA ALA A 156 -6.83 1.79 3.67
C ALA A 156 -6.82 2.46 2.28
N PRO A 157 -5.68 2.61 1.60
CA PRO A 157 -5.67 3.23 0.28
C PRO A 157 -6.50 2.48 -0.77
N LEU A 158 -6.57 1.15 -0.67
CA LEU A 158 -7.44 0.36 -1.53
C LEU A 158 -8.91 0.72 -1.28
N LEU A 159 -9.33 0.82 -0.03
CA LEU A 159 -10.71 1.15 0.34
C LEU A 159 -11.09 2.53 -0.20
N TRP A 160 -10.19 3.50 -0.14
CA TRP A 160 -10.42 4.84 -0.69
C TRP A 160 -10.57 4.86 -2.20
N ARG A 161 -9.99 3.87 -2.90
CA ARG A 161 -9.99 3.82 -4.37
C ARG A 161 -11.02 2.87 -4.96
N LEU A 162 -11.82 2.18 -4.14
CA LEU A 162 -12.78 1.18 -4.61
C LEU A 162 -13.79 1.74 -5.63
N ASN A 163 -14.29 2.94 -5.40
CA ASN A 163 -15.24 3.57 -6.34
C ASN A 163 -14.61 3.82 -7.70
N TYR A 164 -13.36 4.22 -7.74
CA TYR A 164 -12.61 4.39 -8.99
C TYR A 164 -12.48 3.08 -9.75
N TYR A 165 -12.25 1.97 -9.05
CA TYR A 165 -12.17 0.66 -9.69
C TYR A 165 -13.53 0.12 -10.13
N GLY A 166 -14.61 0.63 -9.55
CA GLY A 166 -15.95 0.15 -9.84
C GLY A 166 -16.26 -1.22 -9.24
N THR A 167 -15.55 -1.62 -8.18
CA THR A 167 -15.71 -2.94 -7.54
C THR A 167 -16.91 -2.99 -6.61
N VAL A 168 -17.00 -2.02 -5.68
CA VAL A 168 -18.11 -1.87 -4.71
C VAL A 168 -18.28 -0.40 -4.37
N SER A 169 -19.49 -0.02 -3.91
CA SER A 169 -19.71 1.29 -3.34
C SER A 169 -19.41 1.27 -1.84
N TYR A 170 -19.01 2.41 -1.28
CA TYR A 170 -18.77 2.57 0.16
C TYR A 170 -19.96 2.15 1.02
N THR A 171 -21.17 2.27 0.49
CA THR A 171 -22.40 1.91 1.21
C THR A 171 -22.55 0.41 1.47
N HIS A 172 -21.79 -0.43 0.77
CA HIS A 172 -21.82 -1.89 0.93
C HIS A 172 -20.74 -2.41 1.88
N LEU A 173 -19.77 -1.57 2.24
CA LEU A 173 -18.72 -1.90 3.19
C LEU A 173 -18.98 -1.11 4.47
N THR A 174 -19.58 -1.76 5.43
CA THR A 174 -19.69 -1.23 6.80
C THR A 174 -18.35 -1.42 7.51
N LEU A 175 -17.44 -0.49 7.28
CA LEU A 175 -16.15 -0.45 7.96
C LEU A 175 -16.17 0.61 9.05
#